data_a46ff9ad37347d42ab07284ce6e552ab
#
_entry.id   a46ff9ad37347d42ab07284ce6e552ab
#
_cell.length_a   1.000
_cell.length_b   1.000
_cell.length_c   1.000
_cell.angle_alpha   90.00
_cell.angle_beta   90.00
_cell.angle_gamma   90.00
#
_symmetry.space_group_name_H-M   'P 1'
#
loop_
_entity.id
_entity.type
_entity.pdbx_description
1 polymer ?
#
loop_
_entity_poly.entity_id
_entity_poly.type
_entity_poly.pdbx_seq_one_letter_code
_entity_poly.pdbx_strand_id
1 'polypeptide(L)'
;MAKASAKNKTLSTAVALAMVASLSVPFTAYADEDANASQEATQQEETTAANDESATNNEETATVKATGETEADAKGTIALHSNESAQAVAEVDGMKYASIAAAIAAIDAKGTVTLLGDATEDVTIPEGKAITLDLNGKKLTNKASHTITNNGTLTVTDSIGGGVVDNITHAKAALSNAVGATATLEGGTFMRSKEAGKDGNNSGGNSYYTIENYGSMSFGSGASVENAGHFSSMIRNGGKNSAESPAEMTINGGTFSGGINTIKNDDYGNLTINNGDFDNTSQYVIMNWSKATINNGTFKTSSKATSAVLFNSSYGNDPADSGSLVVNGGTFTTNSAAQPVLTNYYDANNTAKSTVINNGIFNGDLVNESAHKGPLSVSGGTFTDPAVAKHLKGGKAVLFNDGKYAVGNEEAVKGDATYSVTNTDGTVVYFTDAQAANDYAKESSAQAPKVLKVTVNFDSNQGTAVDSQLVAVGGKVAKPADPAKKGYTFSGWFTDKDCTNAYDFDAAVDGTQPEFTLYAGWKAAAPSTVQPGAGDNGNNSSANANVNVNTVNNNGDNAASEAKATTVKTGDNLALIGGAIALIAVASAAVAGFALRRRKMN
;
A
#
# COMPACT_ATOMS: atom_id res chain seq x y z
N MET A 1 -26.86 36.30 -41.46
CA MET A 1 -25.87 35.27 -41.07
C MET A 1 -25.28 35.69 -39.74
N ALA A 2 -25.90 35.27 -38.65
CA ALA A 2 -25.36 35.36 -37.29
C ALA A 2 -26.34 34.63 -36.37
N LYS A 3 -26.06 33.37 -36.07
CA LYS A 3 -26.67 32.62 -34.96
C LYS A 3 -26.06 31.21 -34.95
N ALA A 4 -24.88 31.08 -34.39
CA ALA A 4 -24.37 29.81 -33.90
C ALA A 4 -23.10 30.07 -33.05
N SER A 5 -23.25 30.55 -31.84
CA SER A 5 -22.19 30.52 -30.82
C SER A 5 -22.75 30.89 -29.45
N ALA A 6 -23.59 30.07 -28.88
CA ALA A 6 -24.03 30.26 -27.49
C ALA A 6 -24.61 28.97 -26.88
N LYS A 7 -23.99 27.79 -27.11
CA LYS A 7 -24.48 26.56 -26.47
C LYS A 7 -23.41 25.70 -25.76
N ASN A 8 -22.14 26.11 -25.77
CA ASN A 8 -21.08 25.27 -25.17
C ASN A 8 -20.41 25.84 -23.92
N LYS A 9 -20.97 26.88 -23.29
CA LYS A 9 -20.41 27.44 -22.04
C LYS A 9 -21.20 27.12 -20.77
N THR A 10 -22.35 26.46 -20.89
CA THR A 10 -23.21 26.15 -19.72
C THR A 10 -23.09 24.73 -19.20
N LEU A 11 -22.31 23.85 -19.85
CA LEU A 11 -22.19 22.45 -19.41
C LEU A 11 -21.00 22.22 -18.47
N SER A 12 -19.96 23.05 -18.51
CA SER A 12 -18.79 22.88 -17.65
C SER A 12 -18.98 23.43 -16.24
N THR A 13 -19.88 24.38 -16.04
CA THR A 13 -20.16 24.98 -14.72
C THR A 13 -21.17 24.17 -13.91
N ALA A 14 -22.01 23.38 -14.55
CA ALA A 14 -23.00 22.55 -13.87
C ALA A 14 -22.39 21.23 -13.30
N VAL A 15 -21.32 20.71 -13.92
CA VAL A 15 -20.63 19.50 -13.43
C VAL A 15 -19.73 19.82 -12.23
N ALA A 16 -19.12 21.01 -12.22
CA ALA A 16 -18.30 21.44 -11.07
C ALA A 16 -19.16 21.79 -9.83
N LEU A 17 -20.40 22.26 -10.02
CA LEU A 17 -21.29 22.60 -8.91
C LEU A 17 -22.01 21.37 -8.32
N ALA A 18 -22.16 20.30 -9.10
CA ALA A 18 -22.74 19.03 -8.62
C ALA A 18 -21.76 18.20 -7.80
N MET A 19 -20.44 18.34 -8.02
CA MET A 19 -19.42 17.67 -7.22
C MET A 19 -19.21 18.31 -5.84
N VAL A 20 -19.41 19.63 -5.72
CA VAL A 20 -19.29 20.32 -4.43
C VAL A 20 -20.50 20.08 -3.52
N ALA A 21 -21.69 19.80 -4.08
CA ALA A 21 -22.89 19.52 -3.30
C ALA A 21 -22.99 18.08 -2.76
N SER A 22 -22.22 17.15 -3.32
CA SER A 22 -22.21 15.74 -2.86
C SER A 22 -21.17 15.46 -1.76
N LEU A 23 -20.22 16.36 -1.53
CA LEU A 23 -19.17 16.24 -0.52
C LEU A 23 -19.54 16.88 0.84
N SER A 24 -20.64 17.62 0.93
CA SER A 24 -20.99 18.37 2.15
C SER A 24 -22.06 17.72 3.04
N VAL A 25 -22.59 16.55 2.70
CA VAL A 25 -23.71 15.95 3.44
C VAL A 25 -23.34 14.79 4.41
N PRO A 26 -22.22 14.08 4.34
CA PRO A 26 -21.96 12.98 5.29
C PRO A 26 -21.28 13.39 6.61
N PHE A 27 -20.70 14.59 6.71
CA PHE A 27 -19.80 14.89 7.84
C PHE A 27 -20.48 15.15 9.17
N THR A 28 -21.71 15.66 9.20
CA THR A 28 -22.42 15.99 10.44
C THR A 28 -23.14 14.79 11.06
N ALA A 29 -23.38 13.72 10.31
CA ALA A 29 -24.08 12.53 10.82
C ALA A 29 -23.15 11.55 11.56
N TYR A 30 -21.84 11.62 11.32
CA TYR A 30 -20.88 10.66 11.89
C TYR A 30 -20.37 11.00 13.29
N ALA A 31 -20.39 12.28 13.66
CA ALA A 31 -19.98 12.72 15.00
C ALA A 31 -20.98 12.30 16.08
N ASP A 32 -22.27 12.23 15.72
CA ASP A 32 -23.33 11.93 16.68
C ASP A 32 -23.49 10.43 17.00
N GLU A 33 -23.13 9.52 16.07
CA GLU A 33 -23.32 8.09 16.31
C GLU A 33 -22.27 7.49 17.25
N ASP A 34 -21.01 7.92 17.16
CA ASP A 34 -19.96 7.45 18.08
C ASP A 34 -20.11 8.07 19.48
N ALA A 35 -20.59 9.31 19.58
CA ALA A 35 -20.91 9.95 20.85
C ALA A 35 -22.12 9.27 21.56
N ASN A 36 -23.09 8.81 20.78
CA ASN A 36 -24.25 8.11 21.32
C ASN A 36 -23.91 6.69 21.79
N ALA A 37 -23.02 5.96 21.11
CA ALA A 37 -22.56 4.65 21.58
C ALA A 37 -21.80 4.74 22.90
N SER A 38 -21.00 5.80 23.07
CA SER A 38 -20.27 6.06 24.32
C SER A 38 -21.23 6.48 25.48
N GLN A 39 -22.28 7.25 25.18
CA GLN A 39 -23.25 7.68 26.19
C GLN A 39 -24.20 6.57 26.58
N GLU A 40 -24.63 5.71 25.66
CA GLU A 40 -25.48 4.56 26.02
C GLU A 40 -24.74 3.51 26.87
N ALA A 41 -23.44 3.26 26.60
CA ALA A 41 -22.62 2.38 27.42
C ALA A 41 -22.44 2.92 28.84
N THR A 42 -22.29 4.25 29.01
CA THR A 42 -22.15 4.89 30.32
C THR A 42 -23.49 4.92 31.09
N GLN A 43 -24.63 5.09 30.40
CA GLN A 43 -25.95 5.08 31.06
C GLN A 43 -26.39 3.68 31.49
N GLN A 44 -25.98 2.61 30.77
CA GLN A 44 -26.30 1.25 31.20
C GLN A 44 -25.46 0.78 32.40
N GLU A 45 -24.25 1.26 32.56
CA GLU A 45 -23.45 0.97 33.76
C GLU A 45 -24.00 1.68 35.01
N GLU A 46 -24.50 2.92 34.86
CA GLU A 46 -25.12 3.64 36.01
C GLU A 46 -26.49 3.07 36.44
N THR A 47 -27.27 2.47 35.52
CA THR A 47 -28.58 1.89 35.89
C THR A 47 -28.50 0.50 36.50
N THR A 48 -27.42 -0.25 36.32
CA THR A 48 -27.22 -1.55 36.97
C THR A 48 -26.61 -1.44 38.37
N ALA A 49 -25.99 -0.30 38.71
CA ALA A 49 -25.44 -0.07 40.05
C ALA A 49 -26.48 0.44 41.07
N ALA A 50 -27.71 0.83 40.64
CA ALA A 50 -28.72 1.44 41.51
C ALA A 50 -29.86 0.51 41.97
N ASN A 51 -29.88 -0.77 41.59
CA ASN A 51 -30.99 -1.68 41.89
C ASN A 51 -30.61 -2.92 42.72
N ASP A 52 -29.53 -2.90 43.48
CA ASP A 52 -29.16 -4.03 44.34
C ASP A 52 -29.17 -3.68 45.85
N GLU A 53 -30.27 -3.05 46.32
CA GLU A 53 -30.64 -3.03 47.73
C GLU A 53 -32.15 -3.25 47.85
N SER A 54 -32.59 -4.48 47.91
CA SER A 54 -33.63 -5.01 48.78
C SER A 54 -34.17 -6.36 48.26
N ALA A 55 -33.71 -7.43 48.81
CA ALA A 55 -34.50 -8.64 49.00
C ALA A 55 -33.93 -9.44 50.16
N THR A 56 -34.66 -9.36 51.25
CA THR A 56 -34.49 -10.08 52.52
C THR A 56 -34.68 -11.59 52.36
N ASN A 57 -33.81 -12.32 53.01
CA ASN A 57 -33.94 -13.62 53.67
C ASN A 57 -35.17 -14.49 53.37
N ASN A 58 -34.92 -15.71 52.90
CA ASN A 58 -35.58 -16.89 53.41
C ASN A 58 -34.59 -18.09 53.38
N GLU A 59 -34.17 -18.46 54.60
CA GLU A 59 -33.52 -19.74 54.89
C GLU A 59 -34.54 -20.86 54.77
N GLU A 60 -34.28 -21.84 53.93
CA GLU A 60 -34.85 -23.18 54.09
C GLU A 60 -33.73 -24.19 54.35
N THR A 61 -33.60 -24.59 55.61
CA THR A 61 -32.74 -25.63 56.12
C THR A 61 -33.24 -27.00 55.68
N ALA A 62 -32.50 -27.67 54.79
CA ALA A 62 -32.68 -29.09 54.56
C ALA A 62 -31.62 -29.87 55.37
N THR A 63 -32.04 -30.45 56.47
CA THR A 63 -31.27 -31.41 57.29
C THR A 63 -31.13 -32.75 56.58
N VAL A 64 -29.88 -33.14 56.21
CA VAL A 64 -29.58 -34.52 55.84
C VAL A 64 -28.73 -35.12 56.92
N LYS A 65 -29.27 -36.19 57.55
CA LYS A 65 -28.65 -37.03 58.58
C LYS A 65 -27.44 -37.78 58.01
N ALA A 66 -26.28 -37.55 58.61
CA ALA A 66 -25.10 -38.38 58.42
C ALA A 66 -25.16 -39.60 59.33
N THR A 67 -24.94 -40.77 58.79
CA THR A 67 -24.54 -41.96 59.53
C THR A 67 -23.30 -42.56 58.90
N GLY A 68 -22.26 -42.68 59.71
CA GLY A 68 -21.32 -43.78 59.63
C GLY A 68 -19.92 -43.50 59.10
N GLU A 69 -19.08 -43.40 60.05
CA GLU A 69 -17.75 -44.03 60.24
C GLU A 69 -16.52 -43.34 59.55
N THR A 70 -15.67 -42.94 60.48
CA THR A 70 -14.35 -42.37 60.29
C THR A 70 -13.32 -43.46 60.05
N GLU A 71 -12.49 -43.36 59.05
CA GLU A 71 -11.06 -43.69 59.09
C GLU A 71 -10.25 -42.62 58.43
N ALA A 72 -9.31 -42.09 59.21
CA ALA A 72 -8.37 -41.09 58.76
C ALA A 72 -7.13 -41.75 58.18
N ASP A 73 -6.76 -41.39 56.93
CA ASP A 73 -5.39 -41.48 56.50
C ASP A 73 -5.01 -40.24 55.70
N ALA A 74 -3.85 -39.71 56.08
CA ALA A 74 -3.33 -38.44 55.68
C ALA A 74 -2.76 -38.49 54.24
N LYS A 75 -3.40 -37.79 53.34
CA LYS A 75 -2.83 -36.90 52.29
C LYS A 75 -3.99 -36.35 51.47
N GLY A 76 -4.28 -35.08 51.69
CA GLY A 76 -5.45 -34.44 51.10
C GLY A 76 -5.38 -34.35 49.58
N THR A 77 -6.18 -35.13 48.92
CA THR A 77 -6.68 -34.82 47.56
C THR A 77 -8.20 -34.95 47.67
N ILE A 78 -8.90 -33.83 47.86
CA ILE A 78 -10.37 -33.84 47.78
C ILE A 78 -10.72 -33.92 46.29
N ALA A 79 -10.88 -35.14 45.80
CA ALA A 79 -11.53 -35.37 44.50
C ALA A 79 -13.04 -35.27 44.74
N LEU A 80 -13.64 -34.13 44.45
CA LEU A 80 -15.08 -34.01 44.31
C LEU A 80 -15.49 -34.77 43.03
N HIS A 81 -15.95 -36.01 43.22
CA HIS A 81 -16.68 -36.73 42.17
C HIS A 81 -18.08 -36.15 42.05
N SER A 82 -18.28 -35.16 41.19
CA SER A 82 -19.61 -34.85 40.66
C SER A 82 -19.83 -35.78 39.47
N ASN A 83 -20.77 -36.70 39.60
CA ASN A 83 -21.28 -37.56 38.54
C ASN A 83 -22.13 -36.73 37.56
N GLU A 84 -21.49 -35.97 36.72
CA GLU A 84 -21.87 -35.62 35.37
C GLU A 84 -20.54 -35.37 34.67
N SER A 85 -20.22 -36.15 33.62
CA SER A 85 -19.06 -35.93 32.80
C SER A 85 -19.23 -34.65 32.00
N ALA A 86 -19.11 -33.49 32.64
CA ALA A 86 -18.95 -32.23 31.95
C ALA A 86 -17.72 -32.39 31.03
N GLN A 87 -17.98 -32.37 29.74
CA GLN A 87 -16.91 -32.50 28.74
C GLN A 87 -15.92 -31.37 29.01
N ALA A 88 -14.67 -31.72 29.25
CA ALA A 88 -13.62 -30.76 29.46
C ALA A 88 -13.47 -29.87 28.24
N VAL A 89 -13.48 -28.56 28.42
CA VAL A 89 -13.36 -27.57 27.35
C VAL A 89 -11.99 -26.93 27.25
N ALA A 90 -11.17 -27.03 28.32
CA ALA A 90 -9.84 -26.44 28.36
C ALA A 90 -8.85 -27.37 29.09
N GLU A 91 -7.56 -27.18 28.81
CA GLU A 91 -6.44 -27.90 29.43
C GLU A 91 -5.32 -26.93 29.79
N VAL A 92 -4.71 -27.14 30.95
CA VAL A 92 -3.48 -26.49 31.42
C VAL A 92 -2.54 -27.56 31.94
N ASP A 93 -1.33 -27.69 31.43
CA ASP A 93 -0.30 -28.66 31.84
C ASP A 93 -0.81 -30.11 31.97
N GLY A 94 -1.67 -30.55 31.04
CA GLY A 94 -2.30 -31.86 31.02
C GLY A 94 -3.52 -32.02 31.95
N MET A 95 -3.82 -31.04 32.78
CA MET A 95 -5.02 -31.03 33.63
C MET A 95 -6.21 -30.43 32.86
N LYS A 96 -7.35 -31.11 32.90
CA LYS A 96 -8.56 -30.77 32.16
C LYS A 96 -9.56 -30.02 33.02
N TYR A 97 -10.17 -28.98 32.43
CA TYR A 97 -11.11 -28.06 33.09
C TYR A 97 -12.44 -27.99 32.35
N ALA A 98 -13.51 -27.90 33.08
CA ALA A 98 -14.86 -27.75 32.54
C ALA A 98 -15.17 -26.34 32.03
N SER A 99 -14.31 -25.34 32.32
CA SER A 99 -14.43 -23.96 31.84
C SER A 99 -13.05 -23.33 31.63
N ILE A 100 -12.98 -22.33 30.75
CA ILE A 100 -11.76 -21.54 30.49
C ILE A 100 -11.42 -20.72 31.76
N ALA A 101 -12.42 -20.16 32.44
CA ALA A 101 -12.24 -19.41 33.69
C ALA A 101 -11.57 -20.28 34.77
N ALA A 102 -12.01 -21.54 34.93
CA ALA A 102 -11.38 -22.48 35.87
C ALA A 102 -9.93 -22.79 35.49
N ALA A 103 -9.64 -22.96 34.20
CA ALA A 103 -8.29 -23.14 33.68
C ALA A 103 -7.40 -21.93 33.97
N ILE A 104 -7.88 -20.71 33.72
CA ILE A 104 -7.15 -19.47 34.01
C ILE A 104 -6.94 -19.30 35.53
N ALA A 105 -7.93 -19.67 36.36
CA ALA A 105 -7.83 -19.57 37.81
C ALA A 105 -6.71 -20.47 38.36
N ALA A 106 -6.53 -21.65 37.77
CA ALA A 106 -5.50 -22.62 38.16
C ALA A 106 -4.07 -22.20 37.82
N ILE A 107 -3.88 -21.20 36.96
CA ILE A 107 -2.57 -20.65 36.62
C ILE A 107 -2.23 -19.58 37.65
N ASP A 108 -1.07 -19.67 38.30
CA ASP A 108 -0.64 -18.68 39.29
C ASP A 108 -0.35 -17.32 38.64
N ALA A 109 0.66 -17.25 37.77
CA ALA A 109 1.07 -15.98 37.12
C ALA A 109 1.15 -16.08 35.60
N LYS A 110 1.67 -17.21 35.05
CA LYS A 110 1.86 -17.42 33.61
C LYS A 110 1.59 -18.86 33.24
N GLY A 111 0.83 -19.07 32.17
CA GLY A 111 0.59 -20.43 31.65
C GLY A 111 -0.19 -20.39 30.31
N THR A 112 -0.36 -21.61 29.76
CA THR A 112 -1.08 -21.82 28.51
C THR A 112 -2.40 -22.53 28.79
N VAL A 113 -3.49 -21.98 28.27
CA VAL A 113 -4.80 -22.61 28.23
C VAL A 113 -5.04 -23.08 26.80
N THR A 114 -5.15 -24.39 26.60
CA THR A 114 -5.47 -24.97 25.29
C THR A 114 -6.94 -25.37 25.25
N LEU A 115 -7.69 -24.93 24.23
CA LEU A 115 -9.07 -25.34 24.04
C LEU A 115 -9.14 -26.81 23.56
N LEU A 116 -9.98 -27.61 24.22
CA LEU A 116 -10.25 -29.01 23.86
C LEU A 116 -11.55 -29.17 23.06
N GLY A 117 -12.45 -28.20 23.16
CA GLY A 117 -13.75 -28.17 22.49
C GLY A 117 -14.23 -26.73 22.29
N ASP A 118 -15.27 -26.56 21.50
CA ASP A 118 -15.96 -25.27 21.38
C ASP A 118 -16.52 -24.86 22.75
N ALA A 119 -16.39 -23.56 23.05
CA ALA A 119 -16.82 -23.01 24.32
C ALA A 119 -17.75 -21.81 24.15
N THR A 120 -18.71 -21.66 25.05
CA THR A 120 -19.53 -20.45 25.17
C THR A 120 -19.30 -19.86 26.56
N GLU A 121 -18.47 -18.82 26.63
CA GLU A 121 -17.98 -18.25 27.88
C GLU A 121 -17.51 -16.81 27.71
N ASP A 122 -17.79 -15.94 28.70
CA ASP A 122 -17.19 -14.61 28.79
C ASP A 122 -15.84 -14.76 29.52
N VAL A 123 -14.73 -14.70 28.78
CA VAL A 123 -13.39 -14.95 29.30
C VAL A 123 -12.76 -13.66 29.80
N THR A 124 -12.26 -13.67 31.05
CA THR A 124 -11.48 -12.54 31.59
C THR A 124 -10.06 -12.97 31.90
N ILE A 125 -9.09 -12.21 31.38
CA ILE A 125 -7.68 -12.33 31.77
C ILE A 125 -7.44 -11.32 32.89
N PRO A 126 -7.18 -11.77 34.14
CA PRO A 126 -6.99 -10.87 35.27
C PRO A 126 -5.68 -10.05 35.16
N GLU A 127 -5.67 -8.88 35.76
CA GLU A 127 -4.44 -8.11 35.99
C GLU A 127 -3.39 -8.97 36.71
N GLY A 128 -2.12 -8.82 36.34
CA GLY A 128 -1.01 -9.59 36.88
C GLY A 128 -0.85 -11.00 36.32
N LYS A 129 -1.81 -11.51 35.54
CA LYS A 129 -1.66 -12.80 34.85
C LYS A 129 -1.17 -12.65 33.42
N ALA A 130 -0.35 -13.59 32.97
CA ALA A 130 0.12 -13.73 31.59
C ALA A 130 -0.39 -15.06 31.01
N ILE A 131 -1.44 -14.99 30.20
CA ILE A 131 -2.12 -16.17 29.66
C ILE A 131 -1.85 -16.30 28.17
N THR A 132 -1.40 -17.46 27.74
CA THR A 132 -1.49 -17.88 26.34
C THR A 132 -2.77 -18.69 26.17
N LEU A 133 -3.70 -18.21 25.34
CA LEU A 133 -4.90 -18.92 24.94
C LEU A 133 -4.66 -19.53 23.55
N ASP A 134 -4.49 -20.86 23.52
CA ASP A 134 -4.41 -21.61 22.27
C ASP A 134 -5.83 -22.05 21.87
N LEU A 135 -6.33 -21.48 20.78
CA LEU A 135 -7.65 -21.82 20.25
C LEU A 135 -7.70 -23.27 19.74
N ASN A 136 -6.56 -23.85 19.32
CA ASN A 136 -6.46 -25.24 18.90
C ASN A 136 -7.56 -25.65 17.92
N GLY A 137 -7.88 -24.77 16.94
CA GLY A 137 -8.93 -24.96 15.94
C GLY A 137 -10.37 -24.89 16.47
N LYS A 138 -10.58 -24.41 17.70
CA LYS A 138 -11.91 -24.38 18.35
C LYS A 138 -12.53 -23.01 18.31
N LYS A 139 -13.86 -22.98 18.49
CA LYS A 139 -14.63 -21.75 18.56
C LYS A 139 -14.91 -21.36 20.02
N LEU A 140 -14.55 -20.12 20.35
CA LEU A 140 -14.93 -19.45 21.58
C LEU A 140 -16.00 -18.41 21.26
N THR A 141 -17.20 -18.56 21.85
CA THR A 141 -18.32 -17.64 21.71
C THR A 141 -18.67 -17.08 23.09
N ASN A 142 -19.10 -15.83 23.18
CA ASN A 142 -19.49 -15.21 24.45
C ASN A 142 -20.89 -15.64 24.91
N LYS A 143 -21.18 -15.39 26.21
CA LYS A 143 -22.52 -15.50 26.81
C LYS A 143 -23.30 -14.19 26.74
N ALA A 144 -22.75 -13.13 27.32
CA ALA A 144 -23.47 -11.85 27.48
C ALA A 144 -22.55 -10.61 27.42
N SER A 145 -21.24 -10.77 27.60
CA SER A 145 -20.27 -9.67 27.64
C SER A 145 -19.33 -9.71 26.42
N HIS A 146 -18.19 -9.04 26.50
CA HIS A 146 -17.08 -9.27 25.55
C HIS A 146 -16.67 -10.74 25.59
N THR A 147 -16.32 -11.31 24.45
CA THR A 147 -15.88 -12.71 24.43
C THR A 147 -14.59 -12.88 25.24
N ILE A 148 -13.66 -11.93 25.06
CA ILE A 148 -12.45 -11.85 25.88
C ILE A 148 -12.33 -10.42 26.40
N THR A 149 -12.20 -10.27 27.73
CA THR A 149 -11.80 -9.05 28.41
C THR A 149 -10.39 -9.22 28.93
N ASN A 150 -9.44 -8.48 28.39
CA ASN A 150 -8.04 -8.56 28.83
C ASN A 150 -7.67 -7.38 29.72
N ASN A 151 -7.40 -7.67 31.00
CA ASN A 151 -6.86 -6.71 31.97
C ASN A 151 -5.38 -7.02 32.33
N GLY A 152 -4.82 -8.09 31.80
CA GLY A 152 -3.46 -8.56 32.04
C GLY A 152 -2.61 -8.64 30.79
N THR A 153 -1.88 -9.74 30.65
CA THR A 153 -1.11 -10.06 29.43
C THR A 153 -1.73 -11.28 28.76
N LEU A 154 -2.22 -11.10 27.53
CA LEU A 154 -2.83 -12.15 26.71
C LEU A 154 -2.01 -12.40 25.46
N THR A 155 -1.75 -13.67 25.17
CA THR A 155 -1.33 -14.11 23.82
C THR A 155 -2.39 -15.06 23.30
N VAL A 156 -2.93 -14.81 22.10
CA VAL A 156 -3.84 -15.74 21.41
C VAL A 156 -3.08 -16.42 20.29
N THR A 157 -3.09 -17.75 20.32
CA THR A 157 -2.53 -18.62 19.29
C THR A 157 -3.59 -19.56 18.74
N ASP A 158 -3.33 -20.17 17.61
CA ASP A 158 -4.19 -21.19 17.03
C ASP A 158 -3.30 -22.29 16.40
N SER A 159 -2.90 -23.25 17.22
CA SER A 159 -1.88 -24.24 16.86
C SER A 159 -2.28 -25.18 15.72
N ILE A 160 -3.59 -25.39 15.51
CA ILE A 160 -4.11 -26.25 14.44
C ILE A 160 -4.65 -25.46 13.25
N GLY A 161 -5.08 -24.22 13.49
CA GLY A 161 -5.75 -23.39 12.51
C GLY A 161 -7.28 -23.57 12.49
N GLY A 162 -8.00 -22.54 12.05
CA GLY A 162 -9.46 -22.50 12.02
C GLY A 162 -10.13 -22.12 13.33
N GLY A 163 -9.36 -21.72 14.34
CA GLY A 163 -9.87 -21.23 15.62
C GLY A 163 -10.56 -19.88 15.48
N VAL A 164 -11.66 -19.69 16.21
CA VAL A 164 -12.51 -18.49 16.10
C VAL A 164 -12.84 -17.92 17.48
N VAL A 165 -12.70 -16.61 17.62
CA VAL A 165 -13.23 -15.82 18.75
C VAL A 165 -14.39 -14.98 18.23
N ASP A 166 -15.61 -15.36 18.57
CA ASP A 166 -16.85 -14.76 18.04
C ASP A 166 -17.66 -14.07 19.14
N ASN A 167 -18.07 -12.83 18.91
CA ASN A 167 -19.01 -12.16 19.78
C ASN A 167 -20.39 -12.06 19.11
N ILE A 168 -21.43 -12.50 19.83
CA ILE A 168 -22.81 -12.52 19.33
C ILE A 168 -23.73 -11.58 20.10
N THR A 169 -23.19 -10.76 21.00
CA THR A 169 -23.97 -9.87 21.86
C THR A 169 -23.90 -8.43 21.37
N HIS A 170 -25.01 -7.72 21.41
CA HIS A 170 -25.08 -6.30 21.09
C HIS A 170 -24.13 -5.48 21.96
N ALA A 171 -23.46 -4.49 21.37
CA ALA A 171 -22.55 -3.54 22.01
C ALA A 171 -21.38 -4.20 22.80
N LYS A 172 -20.94 -5.38 22.36
CA LYS A 172 -19.79 -6.11 22.94
C LYS A 172 -18.83 -6.55 21.86
N ALA A 173 -17.54 -6.53 22.18
CA ALA A 173 -16.43 -6.90 21.28
C ALA A 173 -16.06 -8.38 21.42
N ALA A 174 -15.43 -8.95 20.39
CA ALA A 174 -14.75 -10.24 20.50
C ALA A 174 -13.54 -10.14 21.44
N LEU A 175 -12.83 -9.00 21.42
CA LEU A 175 -11.74 -8.72 22.37
C LEU A 175 -11.77 -7.26 22.77
N SER A 176 -11.81 -7.02 24.09
CA SER A 176 -11.59 -5.71 24.70
C SER A 176 -10.29 -5.75 25.51
N ASN A 177 -9.30 -4.93 25.12
CA ASN A 177 -7.99 -4.82 25.75
C ASN A 177 -7.92 -3.54 26.57
N ALA A 178 -7.88 -3.66 27.89
CA ALA A 178 -7.98 -2.56 28.83
C ALA A 178 -6.72 -1.65 28.80
N VAL A 179 -6.86 -0.43 29.35
CA VAL A 179 -5.73 0.47 29.60
C VAL A 179 -4.69 -0.26 30.47
N GLY A 180 -3.43 -0.24 30.06
CA GLY A 180 -2.33 -0.91 30.76
C GLY A 180 -2.17 -2.40 30.45
N ALA A 181 -3.17 -3.05 29.83
CA ALA A 181 -3.10 -4.43 29.42
C ALA A 181 -2.31 -4.61 28.12
N THR A 182 -1.80 -5.84 27.92
CA THR A 182 -1.07 -6.21 26.69
C THR A 182 -1.73 -7.40 26.03
N ALA A 183 -1.99 -7.32 24.72
CA ALA A 183 -2.52 -8.40 23.89
C ALA A 183 -1.64 -8.66 22.68
N THR A 184 -1.31 -9.93 22.42
CA THR A 184 -0.59 -10.40 21.21
C THR A 184 -1.47 -11.43 20.52
N LEU A 185 -1.86 -11.16 19.27
CA LEU A 185 -2.74 -12.00 18.48
C LEU A 185 -1.93 -12.65 17.36
N GLU A 186 -1.43 -13.86 17.60
CA GLU A 186 -0.58 -14.59 16.65
C GLU A 186 -1.40 -15.47 15.69
N GLY A 187 -2.64 -15.82 16.04
CA GLY A 187 -3.50 -16.69 15.26
C GLY A 187 -4.97 -16.56 15.61
N GLY A 188 -5.81 -17.24 14.83
CA GLY A 188 -7.26 -17.26 14.99
C GLY A 188 -7.99 -16.13 14.29
N THR A 189 -9.30 -16.33 14.11
CA THR A 189 -10.21 -15.35 13.50
C THR A 189 -11.06 -14.69 14.58
N PHE A 190 -10.98 -13.37 14.68
CA PHE A 190 -11.81 -12.55 15.57
C PHE A 190 -12.97 -11.98 14.76
N MET A 191 -14.21 -12.24 15.22
CA MET A 191 -15.37 -11.82 14.45
C MET A 191 -16.59 -11.48 15.31
N ARG A 192 -17.60 -10.90 14.67
CA ARG A 192 -18.93 -10.71 15.21
C ARG A 192 -19.96 -11.30 14.24
N SER A 193 -20.27 -12.61 14.41
CA SER A 193 -21.10 -13.36 13.46
C SER A 193 -22.57 -12.92 13.42
N LYS A 194 -23.07 -12.30 14.48
CA LYS A 194 -24.43 -11.72 14.54
C LYS A 194 -24.44 -10.22 14.27
N GLU A 195 -23.43 -9.70 13.57
CA GLU A 195 -23.41 -8.30 13.19
C GLU A 195 -24.58 -7.97 12.26
N ALA A 196 -25.14 -6.77 12.44
CA ALA A 196 -26.25 -6.31 11.64
C ALA A 196 -25.90 -6.21 10.16
N GLY A 197 -26.88 -6.46 9.35
CA GLY A 197 -26.81 -6.82 7.95
C GLY A 197 -25.99 -5.96 7.04
N LYS A 198 -25.58 -6.59 5.98
CA LYS A 198 -24.77 -6.06 4.89
C LYS A 198 -25.43 -4.94 4.09
N ASP A 199 -26.73 -4.73 4.22
CA ASP A 199 -27.54 -3.94 3.29
C ASP A 199 -27.81 -2.52 3.76
N GLY A 200 -27.22 -2.07 4.85
CA GLY A 200 -27.36 -0.71 5.35
C GLY A 200 -28.72 -0.39 5.97
N ASN A 201 -29.64 -1.32 5.95
CA ASN A 201 -31.01 -1.11 6.42
C ASN A 201 -31.27 -1.59 7.85
N ASN A 202 -30.32 -2.24 8.47
CA ASN A 202 -30.42 -2.57 9.87
C ASN A 202 -29.79 -1.45 10.69
N SER A 203 -30.62 -0.70 11.36
CA SER A 203 -30.27 0.32 12.30
C SER A 203 -29.47 -0.25 13.47
N GLY A 204 -28.27 -0.73 13.21
CA GLY A 204 -27.25 -1.01 14.20
C GLY A 204 -27.63 -1.77 15.45
N GLY A 205 -28.73 -2.52 15.45
CA GLY A 205 -29.17 -3.22 16.63
C GLY A 205 -28.14 -4.16 17.24
N ASN A 206 -27.11 -4.52 16.51
CA ASN A 206 -26.03 -5.38 16.96
C ASN A 206 -24.63 -4.86 16.59
N SER A 207 -24.52 -3.64 16.08
CA SER A 207 -23.26 -3.09 15.62
C SER A 207 -22.36 -2.66 16.77
N TYR A 208 -21.11 -3.08 16.73
CA TYR A 208 -20.06 -2.70 17.67
C TYR A 208 -18.68 -3.04 17.10
N TYR A 209 -17.62 -2.59 17.77
CA TYR A 209 -16.25 -2.97 17.40
C TYR A 209 -16.03 -4.47 17.57
N THR A 210 -15.35 -5.11 16.63
CA THR A 210 -14.87 -6.49 16.80
C THR A 210 -13.74 -6.52 17.81
N ILE A 211 -12.84 -5.52 17.75
CA ILE A 211 -11.73 -5.37 18.70
C ILE A 211 -11.68 -3.92 19.19
N GLU A 212 -11.55 -3.75 20.50
CA GLU A 212 -11.24 -2.50 21.18
C GLU A 212 -9.88 -2.59 21.83
N ASN A 213 -8.99 -1.64 21.52
CA ASN A 213 -7.68 -1.56 22.16
C ASN A 213 -7.52 -0.21 22.88
N TYR A 214 -7.37 -0.29 24.18
CA TYR A 214 -7.04 0.84 25.06
C TYR A 214 -5.65 0.67 25.71
N GLY A 215 -5.01 -0.50 25.55
CA GLY A 215 -3.68 -0.84 26.05
C GLY A 215 -2.65 -0.96 24.92
N SER A 216 -1.81 -1.99 25.04
CA SER A 216 -0.84 -2.36 23.99
C SER A 216 -1.32 -3.61 23.27
N MET A 217 -1.37 -3.57 21.93
CA MET A 217 -1.82 -4.70 21.13
C MET A 217 -0.91 -4.92 19.92
N SER A 218 -0.65 -6.20 19.61
CA SER A 218 0.06 -6.58 18.39
C SER A 218 -0.63 -7.73 17.66
N PHE A 219 -0.55 -7.69 16.31
CA PHE A 219 -1.04 -8.74 15.42
C PHE A 219 0.12 -9.38 14.67
N GLY A 220 0.16 -10.72 14.71
CA GLY A 220 1.01 -11.54 13.85
C GLY A 220 0.34 -11.88 12.53
N SER A 221 1.07 -12.58 11.65
CA SER A 221 0.60 -12.93 10.30
C SER A 221 -0.53 -13.98 10.27
N GLY A 222 -0.73 -14.72 11.37
CA GLY A 222 -1.78 -15.73 11.48
C GLY A 222 -3.12 -15.20 11.97
N ALA A 223 -3.20 -13.94 12.38
CA ALA A 223 -4.43 -13.33 12.88
C ALA A 223 -5.34 -12.87 11.74
N SER A 224 -6.65 -13.06 11.91
CA SER A 224 -7.69 -12.53 11.03
C SER A 224 -8.73 -11.78 11.84
N VAL A 225 -9.20 -10.63 11.33
CA VAL A 225 -10.31 -9.90 11.91
C VAL A 225 -11.36 -9.64 10.84
N GLU A 226 -12.60 -10.02 11.13
CA GLU A 226 -13.70 -9.95 10.19
C GLU A 226 -14.94 -9.31 10.83
N ASN A 227 -15.61 -8.45 10.07
CA ASN A 227 -16.90 -7.91 10.48
C ASN A 227 -17.76 -7.64 9.23
N ALA A 228 -18.87 -8.37 9.10
CA ALA A 228 -19.80 -8.20 8.00
C ALA A 228 -20.69 -6.95 8.15
N GLY A 229 -20.76 -6.36 9.34
CA GLY A 229 -21.54 -5.16 9.65
C GLY A 229 -20.88 -3.89 9.13
N HIS A 230 -21.66 -2.81 9.04
CA HIS A 230 -21.17 -1.52 8.59
C HIS A 230 -21.74 -0.33 9.37
N PHE A 231 -22.09 -0.55 10.62
CA PHE A 231 -22.53 0.51 11.52
C PHE A 231 -21.48 0.92 12.56
N SER A 232 -20.41 0.13 12.72
CA SER A 232 -19.28 0.44 13.58
C SER A 232 -17.97 0.15 12.87
N SER A 233 -16.92 0.85 13.25
CA SER A 233 -15.55 0.48 12.84
C SER A 233 -15.24 -0.92 13.36
N MET A 234 -14.48 -1.70 12.60
CA MET A 234 -14.17 -3.08 12.99
C MET A 234 -13.17 -3.12 14.15
N ILE A 235 -12.09 -2.34 14.05
CA ILE A 235 -11.08 -2.19 15.10
C ILE A 235 -11.04 -0.74 15.54
N ARG A 236 -11.07 -0.50 16.86
CA ARG A 236 -10.79 0.78 17.48
C ARG A 236 -9.46 0.72 18.23
N ASN A 237 -8.60 1.71 18.00
CA ASN A 237 -7.37 1.93 18.75
C ASN A 237 -7.43 3.32 19.38
N GLY A 238 -7.55 3.38 20.70
CA GLY A 238 -7.82 4.60 21.46
C GLY A 238 -9.27 4.69 21.98
N GLY A 239 -9.65 5.83 22.54
CA GLY A 239 -11.01 6.10 23.00
C GLY A 239 -11.21 6.27 24.50
N LYS A 240 -10.29 5.78 25.32
CA LYS A 240 -10.26 5.97 26.78
C LYS A 240 -8.87 6.39 27.27
N ASN A 241 -8.05 6.92 26.37
CA ASN A 241 -6.63 7.14 26.60
C ASN A 241 -6.33 8.61 26.90
N SER A 242 -5.11 8.87 27.35
CA SER A 242 -4.56 10.20 27.57
C SER A 242 -3.18 10.30 26.92
N ALA A 243 -2.60 11.49 26.90
CA ALA A 243 -1.26 11.70 26.39
C ALA A 243 -0.20 10.88 27.15
N GLU A 244 -0.43 10.64 28.46
CA GLU A 244 0.46 9.87 29.34
C GLU A 244 0.27 8.36 29.22
N SER A 245 -0.89 7.93 28.71
CA SER A 245 -1.24 6.53 28.54
C SER A 245 -1.92 6.29 27.18
N PRO A 246 -1.18 6.42 26.06
CA PRO A 246 -1.72 6.20 24.74
C PRO A 246 -2.05 4.72 24.52
N ALA A 247 -2.99 4.45 23.62
CA ALA A 247 -3.21 3.10 23.10
C ALA A 247 -2.15 2.80 22.04
N GLU A 248 -1.48 1.67 22.15
CA GLU A 248 -0.45 1.24 21.22
C GLU A 248 -0.92 0.06 20.39
N MET A 249 -0.92 0.18 19.07
CA MET A 249 -1.26 -0.93 18.18
C MET A 249 -0.19 -1.14 17.12
N THR A 250 0.32 -2.37 17.02
CA THR A 250 1.29 -2.77 15.99
C THR A 250 0.74 -3.94 15.18
N ILE A 251 0.65 -3.78 13.87
CA ILE A 251 0.20 -4.84 12.94
C ILE A 251 1.40 -5.29 12.12
N ASN A 252 1.88 -6.52 12.39
CA ASN A 252 3.02 -7.11 11.68
C ASN A 252 2.59 -7.98 10.49
N GLY A 253 1.30 -8.26 10.36
CA GLY A 253 0.69 -9.07 9.32
C GLY A 253 -0.76 -9.38 9.65
N GLY A 254 -1.34 -10.33 8.91
CA GLY A 254 -2.73 -10.75 9.11
C GLY A 254 -3.70 -10.19 8.07
N THR A 255 -4.98 -10.56 8.18
CA THR A 255 -6.05 -10.18 7.26
C THR A 255 -7.16 -9.45 8.01
N PHE A 256 -7.62 -8.34 7.43
CA PHE A 256 -8.57 -7.43 8.06
C PHE A 256 -9.67 -7.07 7.07
N SER A 257 -10.90 -7.51 7.32
CA SER A 257 -11.99 -7.35 6.35
C SER A 257 -13.30 -6.91 7.00
N GLY A 258 -13.81 -5.75 6.60
CA GLY A 258 -15.14 -5.29 6.97
C GLY A 258 -15.19 -4.11 7.93
N GLY A 259 -16.33 -3.97 8.61
CA GLY A 259 -16.69 -2.80 9.38
C GLY A 259 -17.08 -1.59 8.53
N ILE A 260 -17.63 -0.54 9.15
CA ILE A 260 -17.82 0.74 8.47
C ILE A 260 -16.45 1.33 8.09
N ASN A 261 -15.51 1.30 9.02
CA ASN A 261 -14.09 1.48 8.80
C ASN A 261 -13.36 0.22 9.27
N THR A 262 -12.32 -0.21 8.56
CA THR A 262 -11.57 -1.38 9.01
C THR A 262 -10.81 -1.06 10.29
N ILE A 263 -10.10 0.06 10.34
CA ILE A 263 -9.45 0.56 11.56
C ILE A 263 -9.83 2.03 11.79
N LYS A 264 -10.30 2.34 13.00
CA LYS A 264 -10.40 3.68 13.56
C LYS A 264 -9.29 3.89 14.59
N ASN A 265 -8.45 4.88 14.36
CA ASN A 265 -7.35 5.26 15.25
C ASN A 265 -7.62 6.66 15.77
N ASP A 266 -8.05 6.79 17.02
CA ASP A 266 -8.49 8.03 17.64
C ASP A 266 -7.95 8.18 19.08
N ASP A 267 -8.32 9.24 19.79
CA ASP A 267 -8.10 9.50 21.22
C ASP A 267 -6.74 9.00 21.75
N TYR A 268 -5.66 9.61 21.28
CA TYR A 268 -4.27 9.23 21.62
C TYR A 268 -3.86 7.80 21.18
N GLY A 269 -4.51 7.23 20.18
CA GLY A 269 -4.07 5.97 19.58
C GLY A 269 -2.81 6.13 18.76
N ASN A 270 -1.81 5.31 19.00
CA ASN A 270 -0.60 5.17 18.18
C ASN A 270 -0.72 3.88 17.36
N LEU A 271 -0.83 3.99 16.04
CA LEU A 271 -0.97 2.87 15.12
C LEU A 271 0.30 2.71 14.28
N THR A 272 0.89 1.52 14.30
CA THR A 272 1.98 1.14 13.40
C THR A 272 1.58 -0.08 12.59
N ILE A 273 1.58 0.04 11.26
CA ILE A 273 1.32 -1.08 10.35
C ILE A 273 2.62 -1.41 9.61
N ASN A 274 3.19 -2.56 9.95
CA ASN A 274 4.40 -3.07 9.30
C ASN A 274 4.08 -3.89 8.06
N ASN A 275 2.95 -4.61 8.07
CA ASN A 275 2.42 -5.37 6.94
C ASN A 275 0.97 -5.80 7.24
N GLY A 276 0.28 -6.38 6.25
CA GLY A 276 -1.09 -6.92 6.37
C GLY A 276 -1.92 -6.66 5.14
N ASP A 277 -3.04 -7.37 5.03
CA ASP A 277 -4.02 -7.23 3.96
C ASP A 277 -5.33 -6.67 4.51
N PHE A 278 -5.70 -5.48 4.02
CA PHE A 278 -6.85 -4.72 4.51
C PHE A 278 -7.86 -4.50 3.39
N ASP A 279 -9.12 -4.90 3.62
CA ASP A 279 -10.22 -4.77 2.66
C ASP A 279 -11.45 -4.15 3.33
N ASN A 280 -11.96 -3.05 2.78
CA ASN A 280 -13.18 -2.43 3.26
C ASN A 280 -14.23 -2.32 2.15
N THR A 281 -15.46 -2.71 2.45
CA THR A 281 -16.58 -2.67 1.52
C THR A 281 -17.50 -1.47 1.71
N SER A 282 -17.37 -0.73 2.83
CA SER A 282 -18.29 0.35 3.23
C SER A 282 -17.66 1.73 3.07
N GLN A 283 -16.65 2.07 3.89
CA GLN A 283 -16.06 3.40 3.92
C GLN A 283 -14.53 3.36 3.89
N TYR A 284 -13.88 3.76 4.98
CA TYR A 284 -12.43 3.87 5.05
C TYR A 284 -11.77 2.53 5.40
N VAL A 285 -10.63 2.23 4.81
CA VAL A 285 -9.78 1.16 5.33
C VAL A 285 -9.11 1.65 6.62
N ILE A 286 -8.45 2.80 6.56
CA ILE A 286 -7.85 3.43 7.74
C ILE A 286 -8.47 4.83 7.93
N MET A 287 -9.14 5.02 9.05
CA MET A 287 -9.60 6.31 9.56
C MET A 287 -8.66 6.73 10.68
N ASN A 288 -7.81 7.72 10.41
CA ASN A 288 -6.82 8.18 11.37
C ASN A 288 -7.11 9.60 11.85
N TRP A 289 -7.37 9.72 13.14
CA TRP A 289 -7.51 10.99 13.86
C TRP A 289 -6.39 11.23 14.87
N SER A 290 -5.51 10.26 15.11
CA SER A 290 -4.38 10.38 16.01
C SER A 290 -3.04 10.14 15.28
N LYS A 291 -2.16 9.27 15.74
CA LYS A 291 -0.87 9.02 15.09
C LYS A 291 -0.86 7.69 14.37
N ALA A 292 -0.55 7.69 13.09
CA ALA A 292 -0.41 6.46 12.31
C ALA A 292 0.89 6.44 11.49
N THR A 293 1.54 5.29 11.45
CA THR A 293 2.69 4.99 10.59
C THR A 293 2.41 3.71 9.81
N ILE A 294 2.47 3.80 8.49
CA ILE A 294 2.30 2.65 7.59
C ILE A 294 3.62 2.38 6.90
N ASN A 295 4.24 1.25 7.21
CA ASN A 295 5.51 0.84 6.63
C ASN A 295 5.33 -0.01 5.37
N ASN A 296 4.32 -0.88 5.34
CA ASN A 296 3.96 -1.71 4.20
C ASN A 296 2.53 -2.26 4.38
N GLY A 297 2.05 -3.06 3.41
CA GLY A 297 0.75 -3.71 3.41
C GLY A 297 -0.05 -3.45 2.15
N THR A 298 -1.18 -4.14 2.02
CA THR A 298 -2.14 -3.97 0.92
C THR A 298 -3.44 -3.42 1.47
N PHE A 299 -3.88 -2.28 0.96
CA PHE A 299 -5.07 -1.57 1.41
C PHE A 299 -6.00 -1.34 0.23
N LYS A 300 -7.20 -1.86 0.30
CA LYS A 300 -8.16 -1.71 -0.81
C LYS A 300 -9.59 -1.49 -0.33
N THR A 301 -10.34 -0.74 -1.11
CA THR A 301 -11.80 -0.64 -0.98
C THR A 301 -12.50 -1.37 -2.12
N SER A 302 -13.74 -1.79 -1.89
CA SER A 302 -14.58 -2.33 -2.94
C SER A 302 -15.12 -1.23 -3.87
N SER A 303 -15.70 -1.62 -5.00
CA SER A 303 -16.40 -0.69 -5.90
C SER A 303 -17.64 -0.02 -5.28
N LYS A 304 -18.12 -0.53 -4.15
CA LYS A 304 -19.29 -0.02 -3.41
C LYS A 304 -18.90 0.92 -2.27
N ALA A 305 -17.60 1.03 -1.94
CA ALA A 305 -17.15 1.92 -0.88
C ALA A 305 -17.53 3.38 -1.18
N THR A 306 -17.95 4.08 -0.14
CA THR A 306 -18.40 5.47 -0.22
C THR A 306 -17.35 6.48 0.23
N SER A 307 -16.16 6.02 0.58
CA SER A 307 -15.09 6.83 1.14
C SER A 307 -13.70 6.37 0.67
N ALA A 308 -12.67 7.11 1.06
CA ALA A 308 -11.28 6.86 0.69
C ALA A 308 -10.70 5.56 1.28
N VAL A 309 -9.58 5.08 0.74
CA VAL A 309 -8.79 4.02 1.37
C VAL A 309 -8.17 4.54 2.66
N LEU A 310 -7.50 5.69 2.60
CA LEU A 310 -6.89 6.37 3.75
C LEU A 310 -7.62 7.69 4.02
N PHE A 311 -8.04 7.89 5.24
CA PHE A 311 -8.55 9.16 5.74
C PHE A 311 -7.68 9.64 6.89
N ASN A 312 -6.98 10.75 6.70
CA ASN A 312 -6.22 11.40 7.74
C ASN A 312 -6.84 12.76 8.06
N SER A 313 -7.29 12.93 9.31
CA SER A 313 -8.08 14.08 9.70
C SER A 313 -7.84 14.46 11.16
N SER A 314 -8.39 15.59 11.56
CA SER A 314 -8.62 15.97 12.95
C SER A 314 -10.12 15.98 13.23
N TYR A 315 -10.51 15.77 14.47
CA TYR A 315 -11.89 15.92 14.91
C TYR A 315 -12.01 17.11 15.85
N GLY A 316 -12.73 18.13 15.40
CA GLY A 316 -12.94 19.36 16.18
C GLY A 316 -11.65 20.05 16.63
N ASN A 317 -11.66 20.54 17.86
CA ASN A 317 -10.50 21.19 18.51
C ASN A 317 -9.83 20.27 19.54
N ASP A 318 -10.14 18.99 19.54
CA ASP A 318 -9.57 18.06 20.50
C ASP A 318 -8.10 17.76 20.15
N PRO A 319 -7.14 18.06 21.03
CA PRO A 319 -5.74 17.73 20.80
C PRO A 319 -5.48 16.22 20.75
N ALA A 320 -6.40 15.40 21.29
CA ALA A 320 -6.34 13.94 21.18
C ALA A 320 -6.57 13.45 19.74
N ASP A 321 -7.44 14.17 19.01
CA ASP A 321 -7.87 13.84 17.65
C ASP A 321 -7.23 14.73 16.59
N SER A 322 -5.92 14.80 16.57
CA SER A 322 -5.19 15.55 15.55
C SER A 322 -4.33 14.63 14.69
N GLY A 323 -4.91 14.13 13.60
CA GLY A 323 -4.32 13.12 12.74
C GLY A 323 -2.94 13.45 12.20
N SER A 324 -1.99 12.57 12.45
CA SER A 324 -0.65 12.57 11.88
C SER A 324 -0.41 11.24 11.18
N LEU A 325 -0.15 11.26 9.87
CA LEU A 325 0.04 10.06 9.07
C LEU A 325 1.40 10.07 8.39
N VAL A 326 2.17 9.00 8.57
CA VAL A 326 3.41 8.75 7.83
C VAL A 326 3.25 7.47 7.03
N VAL A 327 3.48 7.53 5.71
CA VAL A 327 3.45 6.38 4.81
C VAL A 327 4.85 6.16 4.26
N ASN A 328 5.46 5.04 4.63
CA ASN A 328 6.80 4.64 4.20
C ASN A 328 6.77 3.63 3.05
N GLY A 329 5.62 2.98 2.80
CA GLY A 329 5.42 1.98 1.76
C GLY A 329 3.99 1.45 1.74
N GLY A 330 3.77 0.38 1.01
CA GLY A 330 2.47 -0.27 0.85
C GLY A 330 1.78 0.06 -0.48
N THR A 331 0.70 -0.67 -0.75
CA THR A 331 -0.13 -0.50 -1.94
C THR A 331 -1.55 -0.12 -1.53
N PHE A 332 -2.01 1.01 -2.02
CA PHE A 332 -3.31 1.59 -1.72
C PHE A 332 -4.13 1.68 -2.99
N THR A 333 -5.30 1.04 -3.01
CA THR A 333 -6.14 0.96 -4.20
C THR A 333 -7.59 1.24 -3.87
N THR A 334 -8.16 2.28 -4.47
CA THR A 334 -9.61 2.43 -4.50
C THR A 334 -10.17 1.69 -5.72
N ASN A 335 -11.15 0.82 -5.48
CA ASN A 335 -11.92 0.20 -6.55
C ASN A 335 -13.22 0.97 -6.84
N SER A 336 -13.50 2.03 -6.10
CA SER A 336 -14.62 2.94 -6.31
C SER A 336 -14.17 4.09 -7.22
N ALA A 337 -14.76 4.20 -8.39
CA ALA A 337 -14.42 5.28 -9.34
C ALA A 337 -14.76 6.69 -8.84
N ALA A 338 -15.57 6.79 -7.80
CA ALA A 338 -16.02 8.07 -7.21
C ALA A 338 -15.25 8.46 -5.95
N GLN A 339 -14.39 7.60 -5.42
CA GLN A 339 -13.73 7.82 -4.15
C GLN A 339 -12.21 7.88 -4.29
N PRO A 340 -11.53 8.77 -3.55
CA PRO A 340 -10.09 8.90 -3.61
C PRO A 340 -9.36 7.74 -2.90
N VAL A 341 -8.07 7.61 -3.16
CA VAL A 341 -7.20 6.70 -2.41
C VAL A 341 -6.76 7.31 -1.08
N LEU A 342 -6.62 8.61 -1.03
CA LEU A 342 -6.26 9.37 0.18
C LEU A 342 -7.12 10.63 0.27
N THR A 343 -7.75 10.84 1.43
CA THR A 343 -8.30 12.14 1.83
C THR A 343 -7.50 12.68 3.00
N ASN A 344 -6.93 13.87 2.83
CA ASN A 344 -6.23 14.61 3.87
C ASN A 344 -7.06 15.84 4.23
N TYR A 345 -7.74 15.79 5.37
CA TYR A 345 -8.66 16.82 5.82
C TYR A 345 -8.37 17.21 7.27
N TYR A 346 -8.36 18.51 7.56
CA TYR A 346 -8.22 19.01 8.91
C TYR A 346 -9.29 20.05 9.19
N ASP A 347 -9.85 20.03 10.39
CA ASP A 347 -10.70 21.10 10.85
C ASP A 347 -9.92 22.44 10.88
N ALA A 348 -10.61 23.55 10.57
CA ALA A 348 -10.00 24.87 10.41
C ALA A 348 -9.19 25.34 11.63
N ASN A 349 -9.46 24.81 12.78
CA ASN A 349 -8.83 25.21 14.05
C ASN A 349 -7.68 24.29 14.49
N ASN A 350 -7.43 23.19 13.79
CA ASN A 350 -6.39 22.22 14.14
C ASN A 350 -5.36 22.05 13.02
N THR A 351 -4.35 22.93 13.01
CA THR A 351 -3.36 23.03 11.93
C THR A 351 -2.05 22.29 12.18
N ALA A 352 -1.90 21.62 13.33
CA ALA A 352 -0.58 21.21 13.82
C ALA A 352 -0.05 19.88 13.25
N LYS A 353 -0.82 19.14 12.46
CA LYS A 353 -0.47 17.77 12.05
C LYS A 353 -0.39 17.63 10.53
N SER A 354 0.31 16.60 10.06
CA SER A 354 0.69 16.47 8.67
C SER A 354 0.53 15.04 8.15
N THR A 355 0.30 14.94 6.85
CA THR A 355 0.48 13.69 6.11
C THR A 355 1.82 13.73 5.38
N VAL A 356 2.65 12.73 5.61
CA VAL A 356 3.96 12.57 4.97
C VAL A 356 3.98 11.25 4.21
N ILE A 357 4.21 11.32 2.90
CA ILE A 357 4.37 10.15 2.05
C ILE A 357 5.84 10.06 1.64
N ASN A 358 6.53 9.06 2.16
CA ASN A 358 7.92 8.79 1.84
C ASN A 358 8.03 7.82 0.66
N ASN A 359 7.10 6.87 0.53
CA ASN A 359 7.02 5.89 -0.54
C ASN A 359 5.64 5.23 -0.55
N GLY A 360 5.36 4.38 -1.55
CA GLY A 360 4.13 3.60 -1.69
C GLY A 360 3.57 3.66 -3.11
N ILE A 361 2.56 2.84 -3.37
CA ILE A 361 1.84 2.80 -4.64
C ILE A 361 0.39 3.24 -4.36
N PHE A 362 -0.03 4.34 -5.00
CA PHE A 362 -1.34 4.94 -4.80
C PHE A 362 -2.14 4.87 -6.10
N ASN A 363 -3.15 4.01 -6.14
CA ASN A 363 -4.04 3.81 -7.27
C ASN A 363 -5.40 4.47 -6.98
N GLY A 364 -5.55 5.72 -7.37
CA GLY A 364 -6.71 6.58 -7.14
C GLY A 364 -6.28 8.02 -6.88
N ASP A 365 -7.27 8.91 -6.69
CA ASP A 365 -7.04 10.34 -6.54
C ASP A 365 -6.54 10.69 -5.13
N LEU A 366 -5.73 11.76 -5.06
CA LEU A 366 -5.31 12.39 -3.82
C LEU A 366 -6.18 13.62 -3.57
N VAL A 367 -6.90 13.64 -2.47
CA VAL A 367 -7.72 14.79 -2.08
C VAL A 367 -7.09 15.46 -0.86
N ASN A 368 -6.66 16.71 -1.05
CA ASN A 368 -6.26 17.59 0.04
C ASN A 368 -7.22 18.76 0.06
N GLU A 369 -8.17 18.76 0.98
CA GLU A 369 -9.30 19.67 1.03
C GLU A 369 -8.85 21.14 1.06
N SER A 370 -9.38 21.95 0.12
CA SER A 370 -8.89 23.30 -0.10
C SER A 370 -9.22 24.28 1.03
N ALA A 371 -10.29 24.03 1.79
CA ALA A 371 -10.72 24.89 2.88
C ALA A 371 -10.04 24.53 4.22
N HIS A 372 -9.63 23.28 4.37
CA HIS A 372 -9.12 22.71 5.62
C HIS A 372 -7.87 21.85 5.36
N LYS A 373 -7.03 22.27 4.41
CA LYS A 373 -5.85 21.51 4.02
C LYS A 373 -4.79 21.51 5.11
N GLY A 374 -4.53 20.33 5.63
CA GLY A 374 -3.32 20.08 6.40
C GLY A 374 -2.10 19.98 5.48
N PRO A 375 -0.88 20.08 6.03
CA PRO A 375 0.33 19.83 5.27
C PRO A 375 0.34 18.41 4.71
N LEU A 376 0.41 18.29 3.38
CA LEU A 376 0.67 17.05 2.66
C LEU A 376 2.03 17.17 1.97
N SER A 377 2.96 16.29 2.30
CA SER A 377 4.32 16.30 1.78
C SER A 377 4.70 14.96 1.20
N VAL A 378 5.12 14.94 -0.08
CA VAL A 378 5.47 13.73 -0.80
C VAL A 378 6.95 13.76 -1.19
N SER A 379 7.70 12.74 -0.81
CA SER A 379 9.13 12.59 -1.11
C SER A 379 9.49 11.37 -1.95
N GLY A 380 8.51 10.48 -2.22
CA GLY A 380 8.67 9.29 -3.05
C GLY A 380 7.34 8.62 -3.32
N GLY A 381 7.37 7.51 -4.04
CA GLY A 381 6.19 6.71 -4.37
C GLY A 381 5.71 6.86 -5.81
N THR A 382 4.70 6.06 -6.15
CA THR A 382 4.11 5.98 -7.49
C THR A 382 2.61 6.21 -7.41
N PHE A 383 2.08 7.06 -8.27
CA PHE A 383 0.70 7.56 -8.20
C PHE A 383 0.00 7.44 -9.55
N THR A 384 -1.30 7.26 -9.55
CA THR A 384 -2.12 7.43 -10.75
C THR A 384 -2.62 8.87 -10.91
N ASP A 385 -2.57 9.67 -9.84
CA ASP A 385 -3.08 11.05 -9.81
C ASP A 385 -1.95 12.06 -10.06
N PRO A 386 -2.06 12.90 -11.10
CA PRO A 386 -1.12 14.00 -11.37
C PRO A 386 -1.08 15.06 -10.26
N ALA A 387 -2.10 15.16 -9.42
CA ALA A 387 -2.17 16.12 -8.34
C ALA A 387 -1.01 15.97 -7.34
N VAL A 388 -0.33 14.82 -7.32
CA VAL A 388 0.89 14.60 -6.54
C VAL A 388 1.96 15.67 -6.78
N ALA A 389 2.04 16.23 -7.99
CA ALA A 389 3.00 17.29 -8.34
C ALA A 389 2.86 18.56 -7.47
N LYS A 390 1.68 18.79 -6.88
CA LYS A 390 1.40 19.95 -6.01
C LYS A 390 1.89 19.77 -4.57
N HIS A 391 2.31 18.57 -4.20
CA HIS A 391 2.61 18.18 -2.83
C HIS A 391 4.06 17.73 -2.63
N LEU A 392 4.92 17.98 -3.60
CA LEU A 392 6.31 17.52 -3.57
C LEU A 392 7.10 18.23 -2.45
N LYS A 393 7.90 17.46 -1.73
CA LYS A 393 8.94 17.98 -0.86
C LYS A 393 10.05 18.62 -1.71
N GLY A 394 10.68 19.69 -1.22
CA GLY A 394 11.76 20.37 -1.94
C GLY A 394 12.86 19.42 -2.45
N GLY A 395 13.35 19.64 -3.68
CA GLY A 395 14.33 18.79 -4.35
C GLY A 395 13.75 17.51 -4.95
N LYS A 396 12.43 17.40 -5.03
CA LYS A 396 11.71 16.30 -5.66
C LYS A 396 10.99 16.75 -6.92
N ALA A 397 10.82 15.83 -7.85
CA ALA A 397 10.08 16.03 -9.10
C ALA A 397 9.28 14.77 -9.46
N VAL A 398 8.38 14.91 -10.41
CA VAL A 398 7.50 13.83 -10.90
C VAL A 398 7.86 13.48 -12.33
N LEU A 399 8.13 12.21 -12.58
CA LEU A 399 8.24 11.63 -13.91
C LEU A 399 7.00 10.81 -14.23
N PHE A 400 6.29 11.17 -15.30
CA PHE A 400 5.26 10.31 -15.87
C PHE A 400 5.89 9.32 -16.85
N ASN A 401 5.65 8.06 -16.60
CA ASN A 401 6.04 6.97 -17.46
C ASN A 401 5.06 5.81 -17.32
N ASP A 402 4.62 5.22 -18.42
CA ASP A 402 3.72 4.04 -18.46
C ASP A 402 2.47 4.19 -17.57
N GLY A 403 1.78 5.34 -17.69
CA GLY A 403 0.52 5.58 -16.99
C GLY A 403 0.66 5.91 -15.50
N LYS A 404 1.86 6.14 -15.00
CA LYS A 404 2.15 6.41 -13.59
C LYS A 404 3.01 7.66 -13.39
N TYR A 405 2.77 8.36 -12.29
CA TYR A 405 3.53 9.50 -11.80
C TYR A 405 4.47 9.04 -10.69
N ALA A 406 5.75 8.87 -11.02
CA ALA A 406 6.78 8.47 -10.06
C ALA A 406 7.49 9.68 -9.48
N VAL A 407 7.57 9.77 -8.15
CA VAL A 407 8.26 10.85 -7.43
C VAL A 407 9.71 10.43 -7.15
N GLY A 408 10.65 11.24 -7.61
CA GLY A 408 12.08 11.00 -7.44
C GLY A 408 12.88 12.25 -7.12
N ASN A 409 14.20 12.11 -7.02
CA ASN A 409 15.09 13.26 -6.92
C ASN A 409 15.02 14.07 -8.21
N GLU A 410 14.94 15.38 -8.08
CA GLU A 410 14.72 16.29 -9.22
C GLU A 410 15.79 16.12 -10.33
N GLU A 411 17.07 16.01 -9.96
CA GLU A 411 18.15 15.82 -10.92
C GLU A 411 18.03 14.49 -11.69
N ALA A 412 17.67 13.40 -11.01
CA ALA A 412 17.45 12.10 -11.65
C ALA A 412 16.25 12.16 -12.60
N VAL A 413 15.12 12.71 -12.14
CA VAL A 413 13.91 12.87 -12.97
C VAL A 413 14.19 13.70 -14.21
N LYS A 414 14.90 14.85 -14.10
CA LYS A 414 15.31 15.66 -15.23
C LYS A 414 16.27 14.89 -16.16
N GLY A 415 17.16 14.07 -15.57
CA GLY A 415 18.08 13.22 -16.31
C GLY A 415 17.37 12.18 -17.17
N ASP A 416 16.24 11.64 -16.73
CA ASP A 416 15.46 10.63 -17.45
C ASP A 416 14.44 11.24 -18.43
N ALA A 417 13.97 12.45 -18.17
CA ALA A 417 12.91 13.10 -18.93
C ALA A 417 13.34 13.51 -20.35
N THR A 418 12.39 13.41 -21.28
CA THR A 418 12.50 13.93 -22.66
C THR A 418 11.67 15.20 -22.84
N TYR A 419 10.58 15.34 -22.08
CA TYR A 419 9.68 16.48 -22.12
C TYR A 419 9.35 16.98 -20.72
N SER A 420 8.96 18.24 -20.62
CA SER A 420 8.35 18.80 -19.42
C SER A 420 7.11 19.62 -19.75
N VAL A 421 6.11 19.58 -18.88
CA VAL A 421 4.90 20.40 -18.96
C VAL A 421 4.80 21.25 -17.70
N THR A 422 4.63 22.56 -17.87
CA THR A 422 4.41 23.50 -16.76
C THR A 422 2.93 23.80 -16.64
N ASN A 423 2.35 23.49 -15.49
CA ASN A 423 0.97 23.76 -15.16
C ASN A 423 0.73 25.26 -14.93
N THR A 424 -0.52 25.67 -14.92
CA THR A 424 -0.92 27.08 -14.67
C THR A 424 -0.55 27.58 -13.28
N ASP A 425 -0.39 26.68 -12.30
CA ASP A 425 0.07 26.96 -10.93
C ASP A 425 1.61 26.96 -10.78
N GLY A 426 2.34 26.76 -11.88
CA GLY A 426 3.80 26.73 -11.91
C GLY A 426 4.42 25.37 -11.58
N THR A 427 3.64 24.37 -11.22
CA THR A 427 4.16 23.00 -11.02
C THR A 427 4.62 22.40 -12.35
N VAL A 428 5.67 21.57 -12.31
CA VAL A 428 6.26 20.94 -13.49
C VAL A 428 6.14 19.43 -13.39
N VAL A 429 5.63 18.81 -14.45
CA VAL A 429 5.60 17.36 -14.62
C VAL A 429 6.51 16.98 -15.79
N TYR A 430 7.31 15.95 -15.61
CA TYR A 430 8.28 15.45 -16.58
C TYR A 430 7.75 14.19 -17.27
N PHE A 431 8.12 13.99 -18.54
CA PHE A 431 7.63 12.90 -19.38
C PHE A 431 8.76 12.29 -20.18
N THR A 432 8.67 10.98 -20.43
CA THR A 432 9.55 10.28 -21.37
C THR A 432 8.97 10.25 -22.78
N ASP A 433 7.65 10.39 -22.93
CA ASP A 433 6.89 10.23 -24.16
C ASP A 433 6.17 11.53 -24.59
N ALA A 434 6.26 11.84 -25.89
CA ALA A 434 5.67 13.07 -26.46
C ALA A 434 4.14 13.07 -26.42
N GLN A 435 3.51 11.93 -26.74
CA GLN A 435 2.05 11.84 -26.78
C GLN A 435 1.47 12.04 -25.39
N ALA A 436 2.05 11.37 -24.38
CA ALA A 436 1.65 11.53 -23.00
C ALA A 436 1.80 12.97 -22.50
N ALA A 437 2.90 13.66 -22.87
CA ALA A 437 3.09 15.06 -22.51
C ALA A 437 2.05 15.99 -23.16
N ASN A 438 1.71 15.76 -24.43
CA ASN A 438 0.70 16.53 -25.14
C ASN A 438 -0.73 16.29 -24.57
N ASP A 439 -1.07 15.04 -24.29
CA ASP A 439 -2.38 14.69 -23.72
C ASP A 439 -2.54 15.30 -22.33
N TYR A 440 -1.51 15.19 -21.48
CA TYR A 440 -1.48 15.83 -20.18
C TYR A 440 -1.65 17.36 -20.28
N ALA A 441 -0.89 18.04 -21.16
CA ALA A 441 -0.97 19.49 -21.34
C ALA A 441 -2.37 19.93 -21.78
N LYS A 442 -3.01 19.15 -22.66
CA LYS A 442 -4.38 19.42 -23.14
C LYS A 442 -5.42 19.22 -22.03
N GLU A 443 -5.33 18.14 -21.28
CA GLU A 443 -6.28 17.80 -20.21
C GLU A 443 -6.16 18.77 -19.03
N SER A 444 -4.94 19.11 -18.63
CA SER A 444 -4.67 20.04 -17.52
C SER A 444 -4.76 21.53 -17.91
N SER A 445 -5.02 21.86 -19.18
CA SER A 445 -4.97 23.23 -19.71
C SER A 445 -3.62 23.92 -19.41
N ALA A 446 -2.56 23.15 -19.40
CA ALA A 446 -1.20 23.58 -19.13
C ALA A 446 -0.53 24.20 -20.38
N GLN A 447 0.72 24.65 -20.22
CA GLN A 447 1.53 25.09 -21.35
C GLN A 447 1.87 23.90 -22.27
N ALA A 448 2.13 24.18 -23.54
CA ALA A 448 2.60 23.17 -24.47
C ALA A 448 3.90 22.50 -23.94
N PRO A 449 4.10 21.20 -24.20
CA PRO A 449 5.30 20.50 -23.75
C PRO A 449 6.58 21.16 -24.24
N LYS A 450 7.54 21.32 -23.36
CA LYS A 450 8.90 21.75 -23.67
C LYS A 450 9.76 20.53 -23.94
N VAL A 451 10.45 20.51 -25.07
CA VAL A 451 11.44 19.49 -25.41
C VAL A 451 12.70 19.69 -24.54
N LEU A 452 13.17 18.65 -23.88
CA LEU A 452 14.38 18.63 -23.05
C LEU A 452 15.50 17.85 -23.71
N LYS A 453 15.15 16.84 -24.52
CA LYS A 453 16.08 16.04 -25.31
C LYS A 453 15.53 15.83 -26.72
N VAL A 454 16.41 15.80 -27.69
CA VAL A 454 16.10 15.63 -29.12
C VAL A 454 16.67 14.29 -29.58
N THR A 455 15.86 13.52 -30.31
CA THR A 455 16.33 12.31 -31.00
C THR A 455 16.97 12.68 -32.32
N VAL A 456 18.23 12.34 -32.48
CA VAL A 456 18.99 12.53 -33.73
C VAL A 456 19.10 11.20 -34.44
N ASN A 457 18.42 11.08 -35.56
CA ASN A 457 18.43 9.89 -36.40
C ASN A 457 19.54 10.03 -37.46
N PHE A 458 20.17 8.91 -37.86
CA PHE A 458 21.20 8.88 -38.87
C PHE A 458 20.74 7.97 -40.04
N ASP A 459 20.40 8.58 -41.18
CA ASP A 459 20.11 7.86 -42.40
C ASP A 459 21.44 7.67 -43.18
N SER A 460 21.95 6.47 -43.16
CA SER A 460 23.21 6.13 -43.83
C SER A 460 23.12 6.11 -45.36
N ASN A 461 21.96 6.40 -45.98
CA ASN A 461 21.77 6.39 -47.43
C ASN A 461 22.33 5.12 -48.08
N GLN A 462 21.91 3.93 -47.60
CA GLN A 462 22.36 2.60 -48.04
C GLN A 462 23.80 2.24 -47.61
N GLY A 463 24.40 2.97 -46.69
CA GLY A 463 25.61 2.57 -45.97
C GLY A 463 25.33 1.64 -44.80
N THR A 464 26.37 1.34 -44.03
CA THR A 464 26.20 0.62 -42.75
C THR A 464 25.32 1.45 -41.79
N ALA A 465 24.45 0.77 -41.05
CA ALA A 465 23.57 1.42 -40.10
C ALA A 465 24.34 2.18 -39.00
N VAL A 466 23.78 3.30 -38.57
CA VAL A 466 24.29 4.13 -37.47
C VAL A 466 23.15 4.34 -36.50
N ASP A 467 23.38 4.07 -35.22
CA ASP A 467 22.37 4.20 -34.17
C ASP A 467 21.99 5.67 -33.93
N SER A 468 20.73 5.90 -33.60
CA SER A 468 20.24 7.22 -33.19
C SER A 468 20.85 7.65 -31.85
N GLN A 469 20.93 8.96 -31.63
CA GLN A 469 21.39 9.57 -30.36
C GLN A 469 20.28 10.38 -29.73
N LEU A 470 20.17 10.30 -28.40
CA LEU A 470 19.30 11.17 -27.62
C LEU A 470 20.17 12.28 -26.99
N VAL A 471 19.98 13.52 -27.44
CA VAL A 471 20.85 14.65 -27.09
C VAL A 471 20.05 15.68 -26.28
N ALA A 472 20.57 16.09 -25.12
CA ALA A 472 19.96 17.16 -24.33
C ALA A 472 19.95 18.49 -25.12
N VAL A 473 18.87 19.27 -25.02
CA VAL A 473 18.80 20.62 -25.58
C VAL A 473 19.93 21.47 -25.02
N GLY A 474 20.65 22.15 -25.89
CA GLY A 474 21.89 22.87 -25.56
C GLY A 474 23.15 21.99 -25.62
N GLY A 475 23.01 20.67 -25.73
CA GLY A 475 24.12 19.74 -25.95
C GLY A 475 24.51 19.62 -27.43
N LYS A 476 25.58 18.89 -27.70
CA LYS A 476 26.09 18.64 -29.05
C LYS A 476 25.86 17.18 -29.44
N VAL A 477 25.56 16.93 -30.72
CA VAL A 477 25.52 15.57 -31.28
C VAL A 477 26.94 15.01 -31.32
N ALA A 478 27.14 13.82 -30.76
CA ALA A 478 28.41 13.13 -30.88
C ALA A 478 28.60 12.66 -32.33
N LYS A 479 29.73 13.01 -32.97
CA LYS A 479 30.01 12.54 -34.33
C LYS A 479 30.17 11.02 -34.31
N PRO A 480 29.30 10.25 -35.01
CA PRO A 480 29.43 8.81 -35.06
C PRO A 480 30.62 8.39 -35.94
N ALA A 481 31.01 7.14 -35.86
CA ALA A 481 31.96 6.56 -36.79
C ALA A 481 31.44 6.66 -38.24
N ASP A 482 32.31 6.91 -39.19
CA ASP A 482 31.94 7.03 -40.61
C ASP A 482 31.31 5.71 -41.09
N PRO A 483 30.10 5.73 -41.67
CA PRO A 483 29.48 4.53 -42.23
C PRO A 483 30.24 4.09 -43.50
N ALA A 484 30.11 2.81 -43.88
CA ALA A 484 30.71 2.25 -45.05
C ALA A 484 29.66 1.92 -46.12
N LYS A 485 29.99 2.23 -47.41
CA LYS A 485 29.16 1.87 -48.57
C LYS A 485 30.07 1.38 -49.70
N LYS A 486 29.80 0.17 -50.21
CA LYS A 486 30.62 -0.44 -51.23
C LYS A 486 30.68 0.41 -52.50
N GLY A 487 31.91 0.78 -52.94
CA GLY A 487 32.13 1.59 -54.13
C GLY A 487 31.97 3.10 -53.93
N TYR A 488 31.84 3.55 -52.68
CA TYR A 488 31.70 4.97 -52.33
C TYR A 488 32.63 5.37 -51.19
N THR A 489 32.97 6.64 -51.14
CA THR A 489 33.67 7.27 -50.03
C THR A 489 32.68 8.17 -49.28
N PHE A 490 32.63 8.08 -47.94
CA PHE A 490 31.80 8.93 -47.09
C PHE A 490 32.27 10.39 -47.20
N SER A 491 31.32 11.32 -47.40
CA SER A 491 31.62 12.74 -47.57
C SER A 491 31.15 13.62 -46.41
N GLY A 492 30.42 13.05 -45.43
CA GLY A 492 29.95 13.77 -44.28
C GLY A 492 28.45 13.51 -43.98
N TRP A 493 28.00 14.10 -42.89
CA TRP A 493 26.59 14.12 -42.50
C TRP A 493 25.95 15.46 -42.88
N PHE A 494 24.70 15.44 -43.37
CA PHE A 494 23.96 16.59 -43.89
C PHE A 494 22.58 16.69 -43.25
N THR A 495 22.04 17.92 -43.18
CA THR A 495 20.70 18.18 -42.63
C THR A 495 19.59 17.90 -43.65
N ASP A 496 19.89 17.71 -44.90
CA ASP A 496 18.95 17.49 -46.01
C ASP A 496 19.30 16.24 -46.82
N LYS A 497 18.26 15.63 -47.44
CA LYS A 497 18.44 14.40 -48.26
C LYS A 497 19.29 14.59 -49.49
N ASP A 498 19.37 15.83 -50.02
CA ASP A 498 20.16 16.14 -51.20
C ASP A 498 21.64 16.34 -50.84
N CYS A 499 21.97 16.25 -49.55
CA CYS A 499 23.33 16.37 -49.00
C CYS A 499 24.02 17.69 -49.45
N THR A 500 23.28 18.80 -49.37
CA THR A 500 23.76 20.13 -49.73
C THR A 500 24.24 20.94 -48.54
N ASN A 501 23.60 20.75 -47.34
CA ASN A 501 23.89 21.48 -46.12
C ASN A 501 24.58 20.58 -45.11
N ALA A 502 25.91 20.70 -45.00
CA ALA A 502 26.68 19.90 -44.04
C ALA A 502 26.27 20.22 -42.59
N TYR A 503 26.13 19.18 -41.76
CA TYR A 503 25.83 19.34 -40.37
C TYR A 503 27.06 19.76 -39.55
N ASP A 504 26.88 20.79 -38.73
CA ASP A 504 27.91 21.26 -37.80
C ASP A 504 27.77 20.52 -36.44
N PHE A 505 28.67 19.59 -36.17
CA PHE A 505 28.70 18.85 -34.90
C PHE A 505 29.14 19.70 -33.71
N ASP A 506 29.61 20.92 -33.92
CA ASP A 506 29.89 21.87 -32.84
C ASP A 506 28.68 22.73 -32.46
N ALA A 507 27.64 22.72 -33.26
CA ALA A 507 26.41 23.41 -32.98
C ALA A 507 25.62 22.74 -31.84
N ALA A 508 25.02 23.55 -30.96
CA ALA A 508 24.14 23.05 -29.93
C ALA A 508 22.74 22.73 -30.51
N VAL A 509 22.14 21.62 -30.02
CA VAL A 509 20.78 21.24 -30.38
C VAL A 509 19.78 22.20 -29.73
N ASP A 510 18.85 22.80 -30.49
CA ASP A 510 17.99 23.89 -30.06
C ASP A 510 16.63 23.44 -29.42
N GLY A 511 16.22 22.20 -29.61
CA GLY A 511 14.96 21.67 -29.07
C GLY A 511 13.69 22.22 -29.72
N THR A 512 13.77 22.88 -30.88
CA THR A 512 12.60 23.38 -31.63
C THR A 512 11.77 22.22 -32.21
N GLN A 513 12.44 21.08 -32.48
CA GLN A 513 11.80 19.85 -32.92
C GLN A 513 12.22 18.71 -31.97
N PRO A 514 11.34 17.71 -31.70
CA PRO A 514 11.65 16.59 -30.84
C PRO A 514 12.63 15.60 -31.48
N GLU A 515 12.74 15.62 -32.81
CA GLU A 515 13.66 14.78 -33.59
C GLU A 515 14.08 15.45 -34.89
N PHE A 516 15.23 15.07 -35.40
CA PHE A 516 15.65 15.36 -36.77
C PHE A 516 16.55 14.25 -37.30
N THR A 517 16.72 14.22 -38.65
CA THR A 517 17.52 13.18 -39.31
C THR A 517 18.73 13.82 -40.03
N LEU A 518 19.88 13.22 -39.80
CA LEU A 518 21.11 13.51 -40.56
C LEU A 518 21.31 12.45 -41.64
N TYR A 519 21.64 12.91 -42.83
CA TYR A 519 21.80 12.07 -44.05
C TYR A 519 23.25 11.92 -44.42
N ALA A 520 23.70 10.67 -44.65
CA ALA A 520 25.05 10.40 -45.13
C ALA A 520 25.22 10.80 -46.59
N GLY A 521 26.19 11.65 -46.86
CA GLY A 521 26.63 11.97 -48.21
C GLY A 521 27.71 10.98 -48.73
N TRP A 522 27.64 10.68 -50.01
CA TRP A 522 28.52 9.72 -50.66
C TRP A 522 29.10 10.26 -51.96
N LYS A 523 30.39 10.03 -52.19
CA LYS A 523 31.08 10.23 -53.46
C LYS A 523 31.48 8.89 -54.05
N ALA A 524 31.28 8.68 -55.38
CA ALA A 524 31.76 7.46 -56.02
C ALA A 524 33.29 7.34 -55.83
N ALA A 525 33.73 6.17 -55.38
CA ALA A 525 35.15 5.91 -55.26
C ALA A 525 35.78 5.91 -56.67
N ALA A 526 36.90 6.59 -56.79
CA ALA A 526 37.65 6.55 -58.09
C ALA A 526 37.93 5.10 -58.48
N PRO A 527 37.73 4.72 -59.76
CA PRO A 527 38.05 3.36 -60.19
C PRO A 527 39.53 3.11 -59.91
N SER A 528 39.84 2.03 -59.21
CA SER A 528 41.19 1.54 -59.06
C SER A 528 41.72 1.22 -60.48
N THR A 529 42.51 2.10 -61.03
CA THR A 529 43.33 1.77 -62.24
C THR A 529 44.35 0.74 -61.80
N VAL A 530 44.00 -0.51 -61.95
CA VAL A 530 45.04 -1.57 -62.01
C VAL A 530 45.77 -1.36 -63.33
N GLN A 531 46.91 -0.76 -63.24
CA GLN A 531 47.81 -0.65 -64.39
C GLN A 531 48.23 -2.08 -64.82
N PRO A 532 48.03 -2.51 -66.09
CA PRO A 532 48.52 -3.79 -66.54
C PRO A 532 50.08 -3.71 -66.55
N GLY A 533 50.68 -4.54 -65.72
CA GLY A 533 52.13 -4.70 -65.75
C GLY A 533 52.60 -5.12 -67.15
N ALA A 534 53.50 -4.30 -67.76
CA ALA A 534 54.25 -4.62 -68.95
C ALA A 534 55.04 -5.92 -68.73
N GLY A 535 54.85 -6.86 -69.63
CA GLY A 535 55.60 -8.07 -69.62
C GLY A 535 57.08 -7.76 -69.91
N ASP A 536 57.99 -8.35 -69.21
CA ASP A 536 59.33 -8.53 -69.61
C ASP A 536 59.76 -9.99 -69.50
N ASN A 537 60.32 -10.46 -70.61
CA ASN A 537 60.89 -11.78 -70.80
C ASN A 537 62.31 -11.81 -70.24
N GLY A 538 62.69 -12.89 -69.62
CA GLY A 538 64.10 -13.28 -69.70
C GLY A 538 64.78 -13.76 -68.43
N ASN A 539 64.78 -15.05 -68.32
CA ASN A 539 65.95 -15.92 -68.06
C ASN A 539 66.67 -15.93 -66.70
N ASN A 540 66.41 -17.05 -66.03
CA ASN A 540 67.40 -17.98 -65.44
C ASN A 540 68.33 -17.53 -64.30
N SER A 541 68.24 -18.09 -63.22
CA SER A 541 69.17 -18.97 -62.48
C SER A 541 68.88 -19.12 -61.00
N SER A 542 68.69 -20.36 -60.71
CA SER A 542 69.00 -21.10 -59.47
C SER A 542 69.52 -20.36 -58.23
N ALA A 543 68.84 -20.52 -57.13
CA ALA A 543 69.39 -21.15 -55.91
C ALA A 543 68.35 -21.23 -54.82
N ASN A 544 67.96 -22.43 -54.56
CA ASN A 544 67.75 -23.18 -53.33
C ASN A 544 67.75 -22.37 -52.01
N ALA A 545 66.69 -22.47 -51.29
CA ALA A 545 66.66 -23.12 -49.96
C ALA A 545 65.33 -23.02 -49.27
N ASN A 546 64.82 -24.19 -49.13
CA ASN A 546 64.12 -24.79 -47.96
C ASN A 546 62.77 -24.27 -47.48
N VAL A 547 61.85 -25.08 -47.86
CA VAL A 547 60.60 -25.52 -47.27
C VAL A 547 60.75 -25.78 -45.75
N ASN A 548 59.77 -25.33 -44.97
CA ASN A 548 59.23 -26.20 -43.99
C ASN A 548 57.72 -25.96 -43.84
N VAL A 549 56.99 -26.90 -44.41
CA VAL A 549 55.57 -27.17 -44.15
C VAL A 549 55.55 -28.02 -42.90
N ASN A 550 54.75 -27.64 -41.92
CA ASN A 550 54.18 -28.60 -40.97
C ASN A 550 52.70 -28.29 -40.70
N THR A 551 51.91 -29.04 -41.42
CA THR A 551 50.58 -29.47 -41.07
C THR A 551 50.67 -30.41 -39.87
N VAL A 552 49.99 -30.13 -38.79
CA VAL A 552 49.45 -31.17 -37.92
C VAL A 552 48.07 -30.74 -37.43
N ASN A 553 47.17 -31.67 -37.67
CA ASN A 553 45.80 -31.74 -37.19
C ASN A 553 45.70 -31.95 -35.67
N ASN A 554 44.58 -31.55 -35.18
CA ASN A 554 43.67 -32.20 -34.22
C ASN A 554 43.72 -31.85 -32.74
N ASN A 555 42.52 -31.50 -32.36
CA ASN A 555 41.77 -31.87 -31.16
C ASN A 555 42.12 -31.26 -29.81
N GLY A 556 41.09 -30.69 -29.27
CA GLY A 556 40.72 -30.96 -27.89
C GLY A 556 40.89 -29.81 -26.89
N ASP A 557 39.76 -29.42 -26.40
CA ASP A 557 39.50 -29.02 -25.02
C ASP A 557 39.90 -27.64 -24.46
N ASN A 558 38.82 -26.93 -24.16
CA ASN A 558 38.58 -26.10 -22.99
C ASN A 558 39.73 -25.42 -22.26
N ALA A 559 39.72 -24.12 -22.26
CA ALA A 559 39.81 -23.34 -21.02
C ALA A 559 39.46 -21.87 -21.25
N ALA A 560 38.54 -21.38 -20.45
CA ALA A 560 38.18 -20.00 -20.27
C ALA A 560 39.39 -19.13 -19.89
N SER A 561 39.56 -17.97 -20.53
CA SER A 561 40.38 -16.91 -19.96
C SER A 561 39.54 -15.65 -19.78
N GLU A 562 39.35 -15.29 -18.50
CA GLU A 562 38.73 -14.08 -18.01
C GLU A 562 39.46 -12.84 -18.50
N ALA A 563 38.71 -11.94 -19.12
CA ALA A 563 39.17 -10.56 -19.31
C ALA A 563 38.70 -9.73 -18.10
N LYS A 564 39.67 -9.29 -17.34
CA LYS A 564 39.54 -8.46 -16.15
C LYS A 564 39.07 -7.05 -16.52
N ALA A 565 37.80 -6.74 -16.28
CA ALA A 565 37.30 -5.38 -16.34
C ALA A 565 37.55 -4.67 -15.02
N THR A 566 38.25 -3.56 -15.08
CA THR A 566 38.47 -2.63 -13.98
C THR A 566 37.17 -1.92 -13.64
N THR A 567 36.61 -2.19 -12.46
CA THR A 567 35.48 -1.49 -11.89
C THR A 567 35.86 -0.11 -11.39
N VAL A 568 35.20 0.91 -11.92
CA VAL A 568 35.14 2.23 -11.29
C VAL A 568 33.97 2.20 -10.31
N LYS A 569 34.25 2.37 -9.03
CA LYS A 569 33.25 2.57 -7.98
C LYS A 569 32.58 3.94 -8.16
N THR A 570 31.30 3.95 -8.48
CA THR A 570 30.41 5.06 -8.19
C THR A 570 29.29 4.55 -7.29
N GLY A 571 29.01 5.32 -6.25
CA GLY A 571 28.27 4.94 -5.08
C GLY A 571 26.79 4.61 -5.30
N ASP A 572 26.34 3.83 -4.37
CA ASP A 572 25.02 3.30 -4.12
C ASP A 572 23.85 4.25 -4.37
N ASN A 573 22.88 3.83 -5.20
CA ASN A 573 21.43 4.00 -5.07
C ASN A 573 20.61 3.71 -6.34
N LEU A 574 21.20 3.06 -7.37
CA LEU A 574 20.45 2.76 -8.62
C LEU A 574 19.77 1.37 -8.63
N ALA A 575 19.99 0.52 -7.63
CA ALA A 575 19.46 -0.85 -7.63
C ALA A 575 17.97 -0.99 -7.26
N LEU A 576 17.33 0.07 -6.73
CA LEU A 576 15.93 0.00 -6.29
C LEU A 576 14.91 0.44 -7.36
N ILE A 577 15.32 1.19 -8.36
CA ILE A 577 14.40 1.65 -9.43
C ILE A 577 14.30 0.61 -10.54
N GLY A 578 15.37 -0.11 -10.84
CA GLY A 578 15.38 -1.15 -11.88
C GLY A 578 14.62 -2.44 -11.51
N GLY A 579 14.45 -2.75 -10.21
CA GLY A 579 13.75 -3.94 -9.74
C GLY A 579 12.22 -3.83 -9.78
N ALA A 580 11.67 -2.62 -9.71
CA ALA A 580 10.22 -2.39 -9.75
C ALA A 580 9.67 -2.43 -11.19
N ILE A 581 10.49 -2.15 -12.20
CA ILE A 581 10.06 -2.12 -13.61
C ILE A 581 9.94 -3.52 -14.20
N ALA A 582 10.73 -4.50 -13.73
CA ALA A 582 10.71 -5.85 -14.28
C ALA A 582 9.51 -6.72 -13.84
N LEU A 583 8.80 -6.33 -12.77
CA LEU A 583 7.63 -7.07 -12.25
C LEU A 583 6.28 -6.57 -12.80
N ILE A 584 6.25 -5.42 -13.48
CA ILE A 584 5.02 -4.82 -14.01
C ILE A 584 4.70 -5.29 -15.45
N ALA A 585 5.67 -5.84 -16.18
CA ALA A 585 5.47 -6.28 -17.57
C ALA A 585 4.51 -7.49 -17.75
N VAL A 586 4.13 -8.20 -16.69
CA VAL A 586 3.25 -9.37 -16.76
C VAL A 586 1.78 -9.05 -16.47
N ALA A 587 1.48 -7.89 -15.84
CA ALA A 587 0.11 -7.51 -15.47
C ALA A 587 -0.59 -6.58 -16.47
N SER A 588 0.13 -5.95 -17.39
CA SER A 588 -0.43 -4.93 -18.30
C SER A 588 -1.17 -5.49 -19.53
N ALA A 589 -1.09 -6.78 -19.82
CA ALA A 589 -1.83 -7.37 -20.94
C ALA A 589 -3.36 -7.55 -20.70
N ALA A 590 -3.83 -7.43 -19.45
CA ALA A 590 -5.23 -7.63 -19.10
C ALA A 590 -6.08 -6.35 -19.08
N VAL A 591 -5.49 -5.16 -18.98
CA VAL A 591 -6.22 -3.88 -18.83
C VAL A 591 -6.46 -3.18 -20.17
N ALA A 592 -5.57 -3.36 -21.16
CA ALA A 592 -5.77 -2.79 -22.50
C ALA A 592 -6.95 -3.37 -23.28
N GLY A 593 -7.45 -4.55 -22.92
CA GLY A 593 -8.61 -5.20 -23.53
C GLY A 593 -9.98 -4.58 -23.14
N PHE A 594 -10.07 -3.84 -22.04
CA PHE A 594 -11.33 -3.32 -21.54
C PHE A 594 -11.68 -1.91 -22.05
N ALA A 595 -10.69 -1.10 -22.37
CA ALA A 595 -10.91 0.28 -22.85
C ALA A 595 -11.37 0.34 -24.33
N LEU A 596 -11.03 -0.64 -25.14
CA LEU A 596 -11.41 -0.69 -26.57
C LEU A 596 -12.82 -1.22 -26.82
N ARG A 597 -13.49 -1.83 -25.83
CA ARG A 597 -14.85 -2.40 -26.00
C ARG A 597 -15.99 -1.40 -25.75
N ARG A 598 -15.70 -0.22 -25.16
CA ARG A 598 -16.72 0.82 -24.90
C ARG A 598 -16.93 1.81 -26.06
N ARG A 599 -16.15 1.75 -27.13
CA ARG A 599 -16.28 2.66 -28.30
C ARG A 599 -17.12 2.12 -29.46
N LYS A 600 -17.76 0.97 -29.30
CA LYS A 600 -18.57 0.34 -30.37
C LYS A 600 -20.06 0.15 -30.04
N MET A 601 -20.57 0.78 -28.99
CA MET A 601 -22.02 0.81 -28.76
C MET A 601 -22.42 2.21 -28.28
N ASN A 602 -22.50 3.11 -29.24
CA ASN A 602 -23.48 4.19 -29.39
C ASN A 602 -23.36 4.75 -30.81
#